data_a7220ef4fdfe0fbc26be5c23d8a7e12c
#
_entry.id   a7220ef4fdfe0fbc26be5c23d8a7e12c
#
_cell.length_a   1.000
_cell.length_b   1.000
_cell.length_c   1.000
_cell.angle_alpha   90.00
_cell.angle_beta   90.00
_cell.angle_gamma   90.00
#
_symmetry.space_group_name_H-M   'P 1'
#
loop_
_entity.id
_entity.type
_entity.pdbx_description
1 polymer ?
#
loop_
_entity_poly.entity_id
_entity_poly.type
_entity_poly.pdbx_seq_one_letter_code
_entity_poly.pdbx_strand_id
1 'polypeptide(L)'
;MLDLQIKKVAVLGSGVMGSGIAAHLANIGIPVKLLDIVPRELTGDEQKKGLTIEDKQVRNRLAQTAIQKLLKQKPAPLTSKKNLSLIEAGNFEDDLPKIGDCDWIIEVVVERLDIKQSVFAQIDKYRKPGTIVSSNTSGIS
;
A
#
# COMPACT_ATOMS: atom_id res chain seq x y z
N MET A 1 17.35 25.63 6.26
CA MET A 1 16.08 24.93 6.56
C MET A 1 15.83 23.87 5.50
N LEU A 2 15.71 22.65 5.94
CA LEU A 2 15.39 21.57 5.03
C LEU A 2 13.91 21.62 4.66
N ASP A 3 13.65 21.93 3.41
CA ASP A 3 12.30 21.97 2.90
C ASP A 3 11.93 20.59 2.40
N LEU A 4 11.52 19.71 3.33
CA LEU A 4 11.09 18.36 3.00
C LEU A 4 9.66 18.40 2.49
N GLN A 5 9.53 18.46 1.17
CA GLN A 5 8.20 18.38 0.56
C GLN A 5 7.88 16.92 0.26
N ILE A 6 7.02 16.35 1.07
CA ILE A 6 6.50 15.00 0.82
C ILE A 6 5.29 15.13 -0.08
N LYS A 7 5.45 14.76 -1.34
CA LYS A 7 4.40 14.88 -2.35
C LYS A 7 3.72 13.55 -2.66
N LYS A 8 4.37 12.45 -2.40
CA LYS A 8 3.85 11.13 -2.72
C LYS A 8 4.46 10.09 -1.79
N VAL A 9 3.61 9.19 -1.29
CA VAL A 9 4.02 8.17 -0.31
C VAL A 9 3.58 6.80 -0.81
N ALA A 10 4.43 5.81 -0.61
CA ALA A 10 4.06 4.41 -0.80
C ALA A 10 3.95 3.76 0.57
N VAL A 11 2.83 3.09 0.82
CA VAL A 11 2.61 2.30 2.03
C VAL A 11 2.61 0.83 1.62
N LEU A 12 3.54 0.06 2.16
CA LEU A 12 3.73 -1.34 1.79
C LEU A 12 3.16 -2.23 2.88
N GLY A 13 2.00 -2.77 2.61
CA GLY A 13 1.21 -3.56 3.55
C GLY A 13 -0.13 -2.90 3.79
N SER A 14 -1.22 -3.61 3.53
CA SER A 14 -2.57 -3.05 3.57
C SER A 14 -3.39 -3.54 4.77
N GLY A 15 -2.74 -4.04 5.81
CA GLY A 15 -3.42 -4.40 7.04
C GLY A 15 -3.98 -3.16 7.74
N VAL A 16 -4.43 -3.35 8.99
CA VAL A 16 -5.06 -2.26 9.75
C VAL A 16 -4.14 -1.06 9.87
N MET A 17 -2.86 -1.29 10.18
CA MET A 17 -1.90 -0.19 10.33
C MET A 17 -1.64 0.51 9.00
N GLY A 18 -1.36 -0.25 7.93
CA GLY A 18 -1.05 0.34 6.63
C GLY A 18 -2.22 1.13 6.05
N SER A 19 -3.42 0.56 6.12
CA SER A 19 -4.61 1.28 5.62
C SER A 19 -4.92 2.51 6.45
N GLY A 20 -4.69 2.46 7.77
CA GLY A 20 -4.86 3.62 8.65
C GLY A 20 -3.89 4.75 8.32
N ILE A 21 -2.63 4.40 8.07
CA ILE A 21 -1.61 5.38 7.65
C ILE A 21 -2.01 6.01 6.32
N ALA A 22 -2.46 5.18 5.36
CA ALA A 22 -2.89 5.68 4.06
C ALA A 22 -4.05 6.66 4.19
N ALA A 23 -5.03 6.34 5.04
CA ALA A 23 -6.17 7.23 5.29
C ALA A 23 -5.72 8.55 5.89
N HIS A 24 -4.82 8.51 6.86
CA HIS A 24 -4.30 9.72 7.50
C HIS A 24 -3.61 10.63 6.47
N LEU A 25 -2.77 10.06 5.63
CA LEU A 25 -2.06 10.82 4.61
C LEU A 25 -3.02 11.41 3.58
N ALA A 26 -4.01 10.62 3.15
CA ALA A 26 -5.02 11.10 2.22
C ALA A 26 -5.82 12.26 2.80
N ASN A 27 -6.12 12.22 4.10
CA ASN A 27 -6.85 13.29 4.78
C ASN A 27 -6.10 14.62 4.78
N ILE A 28 -4.79 14.59 4.73
CA ILE A 28 -3.98 15.82 4.64
C ILE A 28 -3.58 16.14 3.20
N GLY A 29 -4.17 15.45 2.22
CA GLY A 29 -4.01 15.79 0.81
C GLY A 29 -2.82 15.16 0.11
N ILE A 30 -2.21 14.12 0.68
CA ILE A 30 -1.05 13.47 0.09
C ILE A 30 -1.47 12.23 -0.70
N PRO A 31 -1.13 12.13 -2.00
CA PRO A 31 -1.36 10.90 -2.76
C PRO A 31 -0.57 9.72 -2.19
N VAL A 32 -1.22 8.57 -2.09
CA VAL A 32 -0.66 7.36 -1.48
C VAL A 32 -0.83 6.17 -2.41
N LYS A 33 0.24 5.42 -2.59
CA LYS A 33 0.15 4.08 -3.19
C LYS A 33 0.09 3.08 -2.04
N LEU A 34 -1.02 2.35 -1.96
CA LEU A 34 -1.18 1.30 -0.95
C LEU A 34 -0.98 -0.05 -1.64
N LEU A 35 0.11 -0.72 -1.32
CA LEU A 35 0.53 -1.94 -1.99
C LEU A 35 0.50 -3.13 -1.04
N ASP A 36 0.20 -4.31 -1.59
CA ASP A 36 0.27 -5.56 -0.84
C ASP A 36 0.68 -6.70 -1.77
N ILE A 37 0.75 -7.91 -1.23
CA ILE A 37 1.13 -9.08 -2.02
C ILE A 37 0.05 -9.37 -3.07
N VAL A 38 0.47 -10.06 -4.14
CA VAL A 38 -0.47 -10.60 -5.11
C VAL A 38 -1.06 -11.88 -4.54
N PRO A 39 -2.40 -12.01 -4.47
CA PRO A 39 -3.01 -13.25 -4.01
C PRO A 39 -2.66 -14.41 -4.95
N ARG A 40 -2.50 -15.59 -4.39
CA ARG A 40 -2.16 -16.79 -5.17
C ARG A 40 -3.37 -17.59 -5.58
N GLU A 41 -4.53 -17.33 -5.00
CA GLU A 41 -5.75 -18.08 -5.25
C GLU A 41 -6.91 -17.14 -5.51
N LEU A 42 -7.84 -17.57 -6.35
CA LEU A 42 -9.07 -16.83 -6.60
C LEU A 42 -10.08 -17.11 -5.50
N THR A 43 -10.89 -16.09 -5.17
CA THR A 43 -12.06 -16.31 -4.32
C THR A 43 -13.16 -16.99 -5.14
N GLY A 44 -14.16 -17.56 -4.43
CA GLY A 44 -15.31 -18.15 -5.12
C GLY A 44 -16.03 -17.16 -6.03
N ASP A 45 -16.18 -15.92 -5.59
CA ASP A 45 -16.82 -14.88 -6.39
C ASP A 45 -16.01 -14.55 -7.63
N GLU A 46 -14.69 -14.49 -7.50
CA GLU A 46 -13.81 -14.23 -8.65
C GLU A 46 -13.90 -15.35 -9.67
N GLN A 47 -13.97 -16.60 -9.22
CA GLN A 47 -14.14 -17.74 -10.11
C GLN A 47 -15.47 -17.67 -10.86
N LYS A 48 -16.54 -17.30 -10.17
CA LYS A 48 -17.87 -17.16 -10.78
C LYS A 48 -17.91 -16.07 -11.84
N LYS A 49 -17.11 -15.02 -11.67
CA LYS A 49 -17.02 -13.92 -12.63
C LYS A 49 -16.09 -14.22 -13.81
N GLY A 50 -15.45 -15.38 -13.81
CA GLY A 50 -14.50 -15.74 -14.86
C GLY A 50 -13.18 -15.00 -14.79
N LEU A 51 -12.82 -14.48 -13.63
CA LEU A 51 -11.57 -13.78 -13.43
C LEU A 51 -10.40 -14.75 -13.33
N THR A 52 -9.21 -14.26 -13.63
CA THR A 52 -7.98 -15.03 -13.52
C THR A 52 -7.03 -14.33 -12.55
N ILE A 53 -5.98 -15.03 -12.14
CA ILE A 53 -4.96 -14.49 -11.26
C ILE A 53 -4.21 -13.31 -11.91
N GLU A 54 -4.32 -13.16 -13.23
CA GLU A 54 -3.68 -12.08 -13.96
C GLU A 54 -4.53 -10.81 -14.05
N ASP A 55 -5.81 -10.89 -13.69
CA ASP A 55 -6.67 -9.71 -13.68
C ASP A 55 -6.23 -8.74 -12.58
N LYS A 56 -6.16 -7.44 -12.89
CA LYS A 56 -5.71 -6.43 -11.95
C LYS A 56 -6.55 -6.40 -10.68
N GLN A 57 -7.86 -6.58 -10.80
CA GLN A 57 -8.71 -6.54 -9.60
C GLN A 57 -8.43 -7.72 -8.67
N VAL A 58 -7.96 -8.85 -9.19
CA VAL A 58 -7.50 -9.97 -8.37
C VAL A 58 -6.13 -9.67 -7.79
N ARG A 59 -5.21 -9.19 -8.59
CA ARG A 59 -3.84 -8.91 -8.16
C ARG A 59 -3.81 -7.82 -7.08
N ASN A 60 -4.69 -6.83 -7.17
CA ASN A 60 -4.76 -5.73 -6.21
C ASN A 60 -5.82 -5.94 -5.14
N ARG A 61 -6.39 -7.14 -5.02
CA ARG A 61 -7.52 -7.42 -4.14
C ARG A 61 -7.29 -6.99 -2.70
N LEU A 62 -6.11 -7.29 -2.14
CA LEU A 62 -5.86 -7.00 -0.73
C LEU A 62 -5.88 -5.50 -0.45
N ALA A 63 -5.20 -4.72 -1.28
CA ALA A 63 -5.21 -3.26 -1.11
C ALA A 63 -6.60 -2.67 -1.41
N GLN A 64 -7.28 -3.15 -2.45
CA GLN A 64 -8.63 -2.70 -2.77
C GLN A 64 -9.61 -2.98 -1.63
N THR A 65 -9.55 -4.18 -1.07
CA THR A 65 -10.41 -4.55 0.06
C THR A 65 -10.14 -3.65 1.26
N ALA A 66 -8.87 -3.36 1.53
CA ALA A 66 -8.51 -2.48 2.64
C ALA A 66 -9.09 -1.07 2.44
N ILE A 67 -9.03 -0.54 1.23
CA ILE A 67 -9.59 0.78 0.92
C ILE A 67 -11.10 0.76 1.11
N GLN A 68 -11.78 -0.30 0.65
CA GLN A 68 -13.22 -0.41 0.83
C GLN A 68 -13.62 -0.48 2.30
N LYS A 69 -12.82 -1.14 3.13
CA LYS A 69 -13.07 -1.21 4.57
C LYS A 69 -12.96 0.16 5.22
N LEU A 70 -12.11 1.04 4.72
CA LEU A 70 -12.01 2.40 5.26
C LEU A 70 -13.34 3.16 5.15
N LEU A 71 -14.11 2.90 4.10
CA LEU A 71 -15.41 3.54 3.92
C LEU A 71 -16.46 3.04 4.91
N LYS A 72 -16.29 1.84 5.43
CA LYS A 72 -17.28 1.18 6.30
C LYS A 72 -16.96 1.30 7.78
N GLN A 73 -15.77 1.76 8.15
CA GLN A 73 -15.39 1.89 9.55
C GLN A 73 -16.13 3.03 10.23
N LYS A 74 -16.42 2.85 11.51
CA LYS A 74 -17.07 3.86 12.34
C LYS A 74 -16.25 4.06 13.62
N PRO A 75 -15.73 5.27 13.92
CA PRO A 75 -15.83 6.45 13.04
C PRO A 75 -15.01 6.26 11.77
N ALA A 76 -15.43 6.92 10.71
CA ALA A 76 -14.74 6.80 9.43
C ALA A 76 -13.33 7.38 9.53
N PRO A 77 -12.28 6.61 9.11
CA PRO A 77 -10.92 7.13 9.14
C PRO A 77 -10.68 8.20 8.07
N LEU A 78 -11.49 8.23 7.02
CA LEU A 78 -11.42 9.27 6.00
C LEU A 78 -12.43 10.38 6.31
N THR A 79 -11.97 11.63 6.31
CA THR A 79 -12.83 12.78 6.58
C THR A 79 -13.76 13.11 5.41
N SER A 80 -13.42 12.60 4.20
CA SER A 80 -14.21 12.86 3.01
C SER A 80 -14.01 11.71 2.02
N LYS A 81 -15.09 11.37 1.29
CA LYS A 81 -14.98 10.41 0.19
C LYS A 81 -14.04 10.89 -0.91
N LYS A 82 -13.89 12.21 -1.02
CA LYS A 82 -12.98 12.82 -1.97
C LYS A 82 -11.54 12.39 -1.71
N ASN A 83 -11.17 12.19 -0.45
CA ASN A 83 -9.82 11.78 -0.08
C ASN A 83 -9.52 10.35 -0.49
N LEU A 84 -10.55 9.53 -0.69
CA LEU A 84 -10.36 8.16 -1.14
C LEU A 84 -9.64 8.09 -2.49
N SER A 85 -9.89 9.05 -3.37
CA SER A 85 -9.26 9.09 -4.68
C SER A 85 -7.76 9.29 -4.63
N LEU A 86 -7.24 9.74 -3.49
CA LEU A 86 -5.80 9.90 -3.30
C LEU A 86 -5.09 8.59 -2.99
N ILE A 87 -5.84 7.54 -2.62
CA ILE A 87 -5.27 6.23 -2.29
C ILE A 87 -5.42 5.32 -3.50
N GLU A 88 -4.29 4.96 -4.08
CA GLU A 88 -4.25 4.04 -5.23
C GLU A 88 -3.84 2.66 -4.75
N ALA A 89 -4.66 1.65 -5.04
CA ALA A 89 -4.36 0.27 -4.70
C ALA A 89 -3.40 -0.33 -5.72
N GLY A 90 -2.48 -1.16 -5.24
CA GLY A 90 -1.56 -1.86 -6.11
C GLY A 90 -0.99 -3.10 -5.43
N ASN A 91 0.04 -3.66 -6.02
CA ASN A 91 0.68 -4.85 -5.48
C ASN A 91 2.20 -4.79 -5.66
N PHE A 92 2.90 -5.66 -4.94
CA PHE A 92 4.35 -5.64 -4.92
C PHE A 92 4.99 -6.06 -6.24
N GLU A 93 4.31 -6.86 -7.04
CA GLU A 93 4.91 -7.33 -8.30
C GLU A 93 4.78 -6.30 -9.41
N ASP A 94 3.60 -5.70 -9.55
CA ASP A 94 3.34 -4.77 -10.65
C ASP A 94 3.76 -3.34 -10.32
N ASP A 95 3.66 -2.93 -9.06
CA ASP A 95 3.76 -1.53 -8.67
C ASP A 95 5.00 -1.19 -7.86
N LEU A 96 5.67 -2.17 -7.25
CA LEU A 96 6.88 -1.90 -6.51
C LEU A 96 7.96 -1.25 -7.38
N PRO A 97 8.15 -1.66 -8.64
CA PRO A 97 9.09 -0.95 -9.52
C PRO A 97 8.73 0.51 -9.77
N LYS A 98 7.50 0.93 -9.45
CA LYS A 98 7.03 2.30 -9.69
C LYS A 98 7.22 3.22 -8.48
N ILE A 99 7.81 2.74 -7.39
CA ILE A 99 8.00 3.57 -6.19
C ILE A 99 9.11 4.62 -6.35
N GLY A 100 9.78 4.62 -7.49
CA GLY A 100 10.86 5.58 -7.76
C GLY A 100 10.43 7.03 -7.72
N ASP A 101 9.13 7.33 -7.82
CA ASP A 101 8.60 8.68 -7.72
C ASP A 101 8.10 9.04 -6.33
N CYS A 102 8.22 8.14 -5.37
CA CYS A 102 7.74 8.39 -4.01
C CYS A 102 8.83 9.06 -3.17
N ASP A 103 8.40 9.99 -2.33
CA ASP A 103 9.28 10.72 -1.43
C ASP A 103 9.45 10.02 -0.08
N TRP A 104 8.49 9.19 0.28
CA TRP A 104 8.51 8.44 1.53
C TRP A 104 7.92 7.06 1.27
N ILE A 105 8.61 6.04 1.75
CA ILE A 105 8.17 4.65 1.66
C ILE A 105 8.02 4.13 3.08
N ILE A 106 6.81 3.71 3.43
CA ILE A 106 6.50 3.20 4.77
C ILE A 106 6.21 1.72 4.67
N GLU A 107 7.05 0.89 5.28
CA GLU A 107 6.91 -0.55 5.27
C GLU A 107 6.20 -1.01 6.55
N VAL A 108 5.09 -1.71 6.40
CA VAL A 108 4.30 -2.25 7.50
C VAL A 108 3.94 -3.73 7.27
N VAL A 109 4.81 -4.44 6.56
CA VAL A 109 4.65 -5.89 6.34
C VAL A 109 5.10 -6.60 7.60
N VAL A 110 4.17 -7.29 8.27
CA VAL A 110 4.43 -7.78 9.64
C VAL A 110 4.59 -9.28 9.77
N GLU A 111 4.13 -10.07 8.81
CA GLU A 111 3.89 -11.48 9.08
C GLU A 111 4.95 -12.45 8.58
N ARG A 112 5.75 -12.07 7.59
CA ARG A 112 6.67 -13.01 6.97
C ARG A 112 8.01 -12.36 6.71
N LEU A 113 9.05 -12.92 7.32
CA LEU A 113 10.40 -12.42 7.17
C LEU A 113 10.90 -12.51 5.73
N ASP A 114 10.55 -13.60 5.03
CA ASP A 114 10.94 -13.78 3.63
C ASP A 114 10.35 -12.70 2.72
N ILE A 115 9.07 -12.37 2.91
CA ILE A 115 8.41 -11.30 2.16
C ILE A 115 9.06 -9.96 2.50
N LYS A 116 9.30 -9.71 3.79
CA LYS A 116 9.91 -8.46 4.24
C LYS A 116 11.30 -8.25 3.63
N GLN A 117 12.12 -9.28 3.60
CA GLN A 117 13.45 -9.21 3.00
C GLN A 117 13.39 -8.92 1.50
N SER A 118 12.47 -9.58 0.80
CA SER A 118 12.26 -9.36 -0.63
C SER A 118 11.82 -7.92 -0.90
N VAL A 119 10.88 -7.41 -0.09
CA VAL A 119 10.38 -6.04 -0.23
C VAL A 119 11.50 -5.03 -0.02
N PHE A 120 12.33 -5.20 1.03
CA PHE A 120 13.42 -4.27 1.28
C PHE A 120 14.45 -4.28 0.16
N ALA A 121 14.76 -5.45 -0.39
CA ALA A 121 15.69 -5.53 -1.52
C ALA A 121 15.15 -4.77 -2.73
N GLN A 122 13.85 -4.85 -2.99
CA GLN A 122 13.23 -4.14 -4.09
C GLN A 122 13.12 -2.63 -3.82
N ILE A 123 12.88 -2.23 -2.58
CA ILE A 123 12.90 -0.81 -2.21
C ILE A 123 14.24 -0.20 -2.56
N ASP A 124 15.33 -0.84 -2.15
CA ASP A 124 16.68 -0.34 -2.43
C ASP A 124 16.93 -0.25 -3.93
N LYS A 125 16.39 -1.18 -4.70
CA LYS A 125 16.57 -1.21 -6.14
C LYS A 125 15.84 -0.08 -6.85
N TYR A 126 14.64 0.27 -6.42
CA TYR A 126 13.75 1.15 -7.17
C TYR A 126 13.59 2.54 -6.59
N ARG A 127 13.92 2.76 -5.33
CA ARG A 127 13.74 4.09 -4.72
C ARG A 127 14.66 5.12 -5.36
N LYS A 128 14.19 6.37 -5.42
CA LYS A 128 15.04 7.46 -5.87
C LYS A 128 15.95 7.94 -4.73
N PRO A 129 17.07 8.60 -5.06
CA PRO A 129 17.94 9.19 -4.02
C PRO A 129 17.16 10.17 -3.16
N GLY A 130 17.40 10.13 -1.85
CA GLY A 130 16.75 11.03 -0.90
C GLY A 130 15.41 10.56 -0.39
N THR A 131 14.89 9.44 -0.88
CA THR A 131 13.62 8.89 -0.39
C THR A 131 13.77 8.43 1.07
N ILE A 132 12.83 8.84 1.91
CA ILE A 132 12.77 8.39 3.30
C ILE A 132 12.15 6.99 3.32
N VAL A 133 12.79 6.05 4.00
CA VAL A 133 12.25 4.70 4.17
C VAL A 133 12.06 4.44 5.65
N SER A 134 10.83 4.17 6.05
CA SER A 134 10.49 3.86 7.44
C SER A 134 9.94 2.44 7.52
N SER A 135 10.35 1.71 8.55
CA SER A 135 9.78 0.40 8.85
C SER A 135 9.03 0.51 10.17
N ASN A 136 7.78 0.09 10.16
CA ASN A 136 6.93 0.14 11.35
C ASN A 136 6.50 -1.27 11.76
N THR A 137 7.45 -2.20 11.72
CA THR A 137 7.20 -3.57 12.09
C THR A 137 7.68 -3.79 13.52
N SER A 138 6.76 -3.95 14.45
CA SER A 138 7.10 -4.28 15.83
C SER A 138 7.33 -5.78 15.95
N GLY A 139 8.27 -6.17 16.82
CA GLY A 139 8.46 -7.55 17.18
C GLY A 139 9.44 -8.34 16.34
N ILE A 140 10.02 -7.74 15.32
CA ILE A 140 11.08 -8.38 14.55
C ILE A 140 12.36 -7.59 14.78
N SER A 141 13.22 -8.17 15.50
CA SER A 141 14.55 -7.60 15.75
C SER A 141 15.53 -8.06 14.68
#